data_105127e6dbd3725df77ac31ef32337c4
#
_entry.id   105127e6dbd3725df77ac31ef32337c4
#
_cell.length_a   1.000
_cell.length_b   1.000
_cell.length_c   1.000
_cell.angle_alpha   90.00
_cell.angle_beta   90.00
_cell.angle_gamma   90.00
#
_symmetry.space_group_name_H-M   'P 1'
#
loop_
_entity.id
_entity.type
_entity.pdbx_description
1 polymer ?
#
loop_
_entity_poly.entity_id
_entity_poly.type
_entity_poly.pdbx_seq_one_letter_code
_entity_poly.pdbx_strand_id
1 'polypeptide(L)'
;MLNLKFGLIVTPTDNEQRRGDPESQENWVLPDFPLLNYEALWFADSFVMPTTGESAVNPHVRDIVNAIVRHAQPSNIGLGILPPFTKNIRSGVEQLLSELQQQVTDKPTAIALAAQVSPESAQIAGIHDYGLLSVGATTPAGFGALPSHWEIYARKAKENGRKAQRDKWALVAPMHLAETREQAMHQVLAGIDQYGPLYAEMGITPSRLSKEALIETLIENHFAVVGTPDDAIEQINRLLAQTGGFGKLLLPANHWANARDTLQSYALFSRTVIAHFKSTGSSSQ
;
A
#
# COMPACT_ATOMS: atom_id res chain seq x y z
N MET A 1 7.76 -11.72 -19.07
CA MET A 1 7.74 -10.52 -18.19
C MET A 1 6.75 -10.71 -17.06
N LEU A 2 7.00 -10.12 -15.89
CA LEU A 2 6.01 -10.07 -14.81
C LEU A 2 4.83 -9.21 -15.25
N ASN A 3 3.60 -9.74 -15.13
CA ASN A 3 2.39 -8.97 -15.36
C ASN A 3 2.16 -8.10 -14.12
N LEU A 4 2.57 -6.81 -14.19
CA LEU A 4 2.42 -5.88 -13.08
C LEU A 4 0.93 -5.54 -12.89
N LYS A 5 0.44 -5.76 -11.68
CA LYS A 5 -0.93 -5.44 -11.28
C LYS A 5 -0.95 -4.14 -10.49
N PHE A 6 -2.07 -3.44 -10.57
CA PHE A 6 -2.26 -2.16 -9.90
C PHE A 6 -3.46 -2.23 -8.97
N GLY A 7 -3.35 -1.54 -7.84
CA GLY A 7 -4.40 -1.55 -6.84
C GLY A 7 -4.38 -0.34 -5.92
N LEU A 8 -5.35 -0.30 -5.02
CA LEU A 8 -5.38 0.65 -3.91
C LEU A 8 -5.11 -0.09 -2.60
N ILE A 9 -4.50 0.61 -1.65
CA ILE A 9 -4.37 0.15 -0.28
C ILE A 9 -5.04 1.16 0.65
N VAL A 10 -5.94 0.65 1.48
CA VAL A 10 -6.66 1.43 2.50
C VAL A 10 -6.04 1.12 3.85
N THR A 11 -5.66 2.14 4.57
CA THR A 11 -5.20 2.02 5.97
C THR A 11 -6.31 2.53 6.87
N PRO A 12 -6.72 1.79 7.90
CA PRO A 12 -7.74 2.25 8.84
C PRO A 12 -7.16 3.26 9.84
N THR A 13 -6.27 4.11 9.42
CA THR A 13 -5.74 5.18 10.25
C THR A 13 -6.77 6.30 10.35
N ASP A 14 -6.97 6.78 11.58
CA ASP A 14 -7.53 8.08 11.94
C ASP A 14 -9.04 8.21 12.19
N ASN A 15 -9.78 7.11 12.32
CA ASN A 15 -11.15 7.22 12.83
C ASN A 15 -11.24 7.63 14.32
N GLU A 16 -10.17 7.50 15.11
CA GLU A 16 -10.23 7.91 16.52
C GLU A 16 -10.16 9.43 16.70
N GLN A 17 -9.45 10.16 15.85
CA GLN A 17 -9.40 11.63 15.91
C GLN A 17 -10.61 12.30 15.24
N ARG A 18 -11.37 11.58 14.40
CA ARG A 18 -12.53 12.12 13.66
C ARG A 18 -13.90 11.64 14.17
N ARG A 19 -13.97 10.93 15.29
CA ARG A 19 -15.25 10.48 15.90
C ARG A 19 -16.21 11.59 16.30
N GLY A 20 -15.84 12.85 16.14
CA GLY A 20 -16.66 14.01 16.48
C GLY A 20 -17.41 14.67 15.32
N ASP A 21 -17.16 14.29 14.06
CA ASP A 21 -17.77 14.93 12.90
C ASP A 21 -18.60 13.93 12.08
N PRO A 22 -19.97 14.02 12.14
CA PRO A 22 -20.85 13.13 11.38
C PRO A 22 -20.68 13.24 9.86
N GLU A 23 -20.25 14.40 9.34
CA GLU A 23 -20.00 14.60 7.90
C GLU A 23 -18.71 13.91 7.42
N SER A 24 -17.80 13.55 8.33
CA SER A 24 -16.56 12.85 7.98
C SER A 24 -16.75 11.33 7.79
N GLN A 25 -17.86 10.76 8.24
CA GLN A 25 -18.14 9.32 8.10
C GLN A 25 -18.65 8.93 6.70
N GLU A 26 -19.19 9.87 5.92
CA GLU A 26 -19.70 9.59 4.56
C GLU A 26 -18.63 9.60 3.47
N ASN A 27 -17.40 9.98 3.76
CA ASN A 27 -16.35 10.22 2.75
C ASN A 27 -15.36 9.06 2.54
N TRP A 28 -15.67 7.84 2.98
CA TRP A 28 -14.99 6.64 2.44
C TRP A 28 -15.54 6.34 1.05
N VAL A 29 -15.26 7.21 0.11
CA VAL A 29 -15.45 6.90 -1.31
C VAL A 29 -14.34 5.92 -1.68
N LEU A 30 -14.57 4.63 -1.40
CA LEU A 30 -13.95 3.61 -2.24
C LEU A 30 -14.50 3.92 -3.63
N PRO A 31 -13.66 4.37 -4.57
CA PRO A 31 -14.13 4.63 -5.92
C PRO A 31 -14.83 3.38 -6.41
N ASP A 32 -15.82 3.53 -7.29
CA ASP A 32 -16.45 2.41 -7.98
C ASP A 32 -15.35 1.59 -8.68
N PHE A 33 -14.79 0.69 -7.92
CA PHE A 33 -13.59 -0.10 -8.21
C PHE A 33 -13.68 -0.85 -9.54
N PRO A 34 -14.88 -1.35 -9.93
CA PRO A 34 -15.06 -2.03 -11.21
C PRO A 34 -14.81 -1.15 -12.44
N LEU A 35 -14.98 0.18 -12.29
CA LEU A 35 -14.87 1.11 -13.40
C LEU A 35 -13.43 1.57 -13.71
N LEU A 36 -12.48 1.30 -12.81
CA LEU A 36 -11.15 1.91 -12.89
C LEU A 36 -10.02 0.95 -13.31
N ASN A 37 -10.30 -0.27 -13.78
CA ASN A 37 -9.28 -1.25 -14.18
C ASN A 37 -8.21 -1.57 -13.11
N TYR A 38 -8.43 -1.21 -11.86
CA TYR A 38 -7.60 -1.66 -10.75
C TYR A 38 -7.89 -3.14 -10.46
N GLU A 39 -6.85 -3.92 -10.28
CA GLU A 39 -6.97 -5.37 -10.12
C GLU A 39 -6.83 -5.80 -8.66
N ALA A 40 -6.46 -4.88 -7.75
CA ALA A 40 -6.21 -5.22 -6.36
C ALA A 40 -6.77 -4.16 -5.41
N LEU A 41 -7.48 -4.60 -4.38
CA LEU A 41 -7.87 -3.81 -3.23
C LEU A 41 -7.24 -4.41 -1.98
N TRP A 42 -6.40 -3.62 -1.30
CA TRP A 42 -5.68 -4.05 -0.13
C TRP A 42 -6.11 -3.26 1.10
N PHE A 43 -6.06 -3.92 2.23
CA PHE A 43 -6.27 -3.31 3.52
C PHE A 43 -5.02 -3.53 4.34
N ALA A 44 -4.48 -2.46 4.92
CA ALA A 44 -3.38 -2.54 5.87
C ALA A 44 -3.93 -2.38 7.27
N ASP A 45 -3.54 -3.26 8.17
CA ASP A 45 -3.81 -3.12 9.60
C ASP A 45 -2.50 -2.87 10.36
N SER A 46 -2.54 -1.89 11.25
CA SER A 46 -1.49 -1.71 12.24
C SER A 46 -1.88 -2.51 13.48
N PHE A 47 -1.24 -3.65 13.68
CA PHE A 47 -1.36 -4.39 14.94
C PHE A 47 -0.73 -3.59 16.07
N VAL A 48 -1.51 -2.80 16.76
CA VAL A 48 -1.13 -2.33 18.10
C VAL A 48 -1.54 -3.42 19.07
N MET A 49 -0.59 -4.26 19.48
CA MET A 49 -0.83 -5.21 20.55
C MET A 49 -1.17 -4.45 21.83
N PRO A 50 -2.31 -4.75 22.48
CA PRO A 50 -2.54 -4.25 23.83
C PRO A 50 -1.42 -4.77 24.75
N THR A 51 -0.86 -3.91 25.55
CA THR A 51 0.19 -4.24 26.53
C THR A 51 -0.30 -5.09 27.70
N THR A 52 -1.57 -5.44 27.72
CA THR A 52 -2.22 -6.20 28.79
C THR A 52 -3.03 -7.36 28.21
N GLY A 53 -2.48 -8.53 28.23
CA GLY A 53 -3.04 -9.91 28.29
C GLY A 53 -4.42 -10.26 27.72
N GLU A 54 -5.16 -9.36 27.13
CA GLU A 54 -6.46 -9.58 26.54
C GLU A 54 -6.35 -9.71 25.02
N SER A 55 -7.21 -10.53 24.44
CA SER A 55 -7.30 -10.91 23.02
C SER A 55 -6.51 -10.05 22.04
N ALA A 56 -5.55 -10.67 21.35
CA ALA A 56 -4.58 -10.02 20.46
C ALA A 56 -5.18 -9.49 19.14
N VAL A 57 -6.50 -9.52 18.97
CA VAL A 57 -7.19 -9.09 17.75
C VAL A 57 -7.71 -7.68 17.96
N ASN A 58 -7.12 -6.75 17.24
CA ASN A 58 -7.61 -5.38 17.16
C ASN A 58 -9.08 -5.39 16.69
N PRO A 59 -10.02 -4.74 17.38
CA PRO A 59 -11.42 -4.65 16.94
C PRO A 59 -11.58 -4.10 15.51
N HIS A 60 -10.62 -3.32 15.01
CA HIS A 60 -10.57 -2.87 13.62
C HIS A 60 -10.36 -3.99 12.61
N VAL A 61 -9.77 -5.14 12.97
CA VAL A 61 -9.66 -6.31 12.09
C VAL A 61 -11.04 -6.79 11.65
N ARG A 62 -12.01 -6.79 12.56
CA ARG A 62 -13.41 -7.11 12.23
C ARG A 62 -13.99 -6.15 11.19
N ASP A 63 -13.70 -4.86 11.30
CA ASP A 63 -14.19 -3.85 10.37
C ASP A 63 -13.51 -3.98 9.00
N ILE A 64 -12.21 -4.30 8.97
CA ILE A 64 -11.47 -4.63 7.76
C ILE A 64 -12.05 -5.88 7.10
N VAL A 65 -12.26 -6.94 7.86
CA VAL A 65 -12.87 -8.19 7.35
C VAL A 65 -14.27 -7.92 6.80
N ASN A 66 -15.10 -7.16 7.52
CA ASN A 66 -16.43 -6.79 7.07
C ASN A 66 -16.39 -5.89 5.83
N ALA A 67 -15.40 -5.02 5.69
CA ALA A 67 -15.19 -4.24 4.48
C ALA A 67 -14.79 -5.15 3.31
N ILE A 68 -13.86 -6.09 3.51
CA ILE A 68 -13.48 -7.10 2.52
C ILE A 68 -14.71 -7.88 2.05
N VAL A 69 -15.52 -8.39 2.98
CA VAL A 69 -16.72 -9.18 2.65
C VAL A 69 -17.74 -8.37 1.86
N ARG A 70 -17.96 -7.10 2.25
CA ARG A 70 -18.94 -6.23 1.56
C ARG A 70 -18.51 -5.79 0.16
N HIS A 71 -17.22 -5.57 -0.05
CA HIS A 71 -16.68 -5.10 -1.32
C HIS A 71 -16.03 -6.20 -2.16
N ALA A 72 -16.17 -7.45 -1.75
CA ALA A 72 -15.60 -8.62 -2.42
C ALA A 72 -16.19 -8.84 -3.82
N GLN A 73 -15.87 -7.97 -4.72
CA GLN A 73 -15.89 -8.22 -6.16
C GLN A 73 -14.62 -9.00 -6.55
N PRO A 74 -14.65 -9.81 -7.57
CA PRO A 74 -14.19 -11.20 -7.52
C PRO A 74 -12.72 -11.52 -7.65
N SER A 75 -11.72 -10.70 -7.58
CA SER A 75 -10.44 -11.31 -7.91
C SER A 75 -9.20 -11.00 -7.07
N ASN A 76 -9.09 -9.87 -6.39
CA ASN A 76 -7.81 -9.50 -5.80
C ASN A 76 -7.93 -8.68 -4.51
N ILE A 77 -8.53 -9.28 -3.48
CA ILE A 77 -8.50 -8.68 -2.14
C ILE A 77 -7.23 -9.16 -1.44
N GLY A 78 -6.49 -8.23 -0.87
CA GLY A 78 -5.30 -8.50 -0.10
C GLY A 78 -5.34 -7.86 1.28
N LEU A 79 -4.66 -8.48 2.22
CA LEU A 79 -4.43 -7.96 3.56
C LEU A 79 -2.94 -7.77 3.77
N GLY A 80 -2.55 -6.53 4.04
CA GLY A 80 -1.21 -6.16 4.50
C GLY A 80 -1.18 -6.16 6.03
N ILE A 81 -0.34 -7.00 6.61
CA ILE A 81 -0.19 -7.11 8.06
C ILE A 81 1.11 -6.44 8.46
N LEU A 82 1.02 -5.43 9.32
CA LEU A 82 2.17 -4.87 10.02
C LEU A 82 2.49 -5.78 11.20
N PRO A 83 3.61 -6.52 11.17
CA PRO A 83 3.96 -7.37 12.29
C PRO A 83 4.18 -6.51 13.55
N PRO A 84 3.58 -6.86 14.68
CA PRO A 84 3.93 -6.22 15.92
C PRO A 84 5.42 -6.49 16.23
N PHE A 85 6.12 -5.52 16.78
CA PHE A 85 7.51 -5.65 17.23
C PHE A 85 7.68 -6.63 18.41
N THR A 86 6.80 -7.62 18.57
CA THR A 86 6.78 -8.56 19.70
C THR A 86 7.14 -9.98 19.28
N LYS A 87 7.64 -10.75 20.24
CA LYS A 87 8.18 -12.12 20.08
C LYS A 87 7.20 -13.17 19.52
N ASN A 88 5.91 -12.84 19.34
CA ASN A 88 4.85 -13.79 18.96
C ASN A 88 4.11 -13.42 17.67
N ILE A 89 4.81 -12.86 16.68
CA ILE A 89 4.24 -12.50 15.36
C ILE A 89 3.46 -13.68 14.76
N ARG A 90 3.99 -14.90 14.89
CA ARG A 90 3.38 -16.10 14.31
C ARG A 90 1.98 -16.37 14.86
N SER A 91 1.80 -16.32 16.16
CA SER A 91 0.48 -16.62 16.76
C SER A 91 -0.57 -15.56 16.42
N GLY A 92 -0.19 -14.29 16.34
CA GLY A 92 -1.10 -13.21 15.93
C GLY A 92 -1.55 -13.36 14.48
N VAL A 93 -0.63 -13.71 13.57
CA VAL A 93 -0.95 -13.95 12.15
C VAL A 93 -1.82 -15.21 12.01
N GLU A 94 -1.51 -16.31 12.69
CA GLU A 94 -2.29 -17.55 12.66
C GLU A 94 -3.71 -17.35 13.21
N GLN A 95 -3.86 -16.58 14.29
CA GLN A 95 -5.17 -16.24 14.84
C GLN A 95 -6.00 -15.39 13.87
N LEU A 96 -5.40 -14.33 13.31
CA LEU A 96 -6.06 -13.50 12.29
C LEU A 96 -6.49 -14.32 11.08
N LEU A 97 -5.63 -15.22 10.59
CA LEU A 97 -5.95 -16.11 9.49
C LEU A 97 -7.12 -17.03 9.81
N SER A 98 -7.14 -17.60 11.01
CA SER A 98 -8.24 -18.45 11.47
C SER A 98 -9.56 -17.69 11.51
N GLU A 99 -9.55 -16.44 11.99
CA GLU A 99 -10.75 -15.60 12.03
C GLU A 99 -11.21 -15.17 10.63
N LEU A 100 -10.28 -14.82 9.74
CA LEU A 100 -10.56 -14.51 8.33
C LEU A 100 -11.17 -15.71 7.60
N GLN A 101 -10.60 -16.91 7.78
CA GLN A 101 -11.11 -18.13 7.16
C GLN A 101 -12.52 -18.50 7.62
N GLN A 102 -12.87 -18.20 8.87
CA GLN A 102 -14.22 -18.43 9.38
C GLN A 102 -15.28 -17.48 8.78
N GLN A 103 -14.86 -16.30 8.33
CA GLN A 103 -15.76 -15.24 7.84
C GLN A 103 -15.76 -15.07 6.32
N VAL A 104 -14.74 -15.60 5.62
CA VAL A 104 -14.54 -15.46 4.16
C VAL A 104 -14.36 -16.86 3.57
N THR A 105 -15.49 -17.61 3.51
CA THR A 105 -15.47 -19.05 3.19
C THR A 105 -15.09 -19.39 1.75
N ASP A 106 -15.14 -18.46 0.77
CA ASP A 106 -15.05 -18.84 -0.65
C ASP A 106 -14.06 -18.01 -1.51
N LYS A 107 -13.22 -17.16 -0.93
CA LYS A 107 -12.31 -16.33 -1.74
C LYS A 107 -10.86 -16.39 -1.26
N PRO A 108 -9.91 -16.63 -2.18
CA PRO A 108 -8.49 -16.56 -1.84
C PRO A 108 -8.14 -15.11 -1.47
N THR A 109 -7.87 -14.87 -0.20
CA THR A 109 -7.33 -13.61 0.28
C THR A 109 -5.81 -13.68 0.22
N ALA A 110 -5.20 -12.76 -0.52
CA ALA A 110 -3.75 -12.62 -0.50
C ALA A 110 -3.32 -11.96 0.81
N ILE A 111 -2.35 -12.56 1.49
CA ILE A 111 -1.78 -12.04 2.73
C ILE A 111 -0.33 -11.70 2.48
N ALA A 112 0.08 -10.51 2.90
CA ALA A 112 1.46 -10.08 2.84
C ALA A 112 1.89 -9.41 4.15
N LEU A 113 3.13 -9.64 4.54
CA LEU A 113 3.72 -8.98 5.69
C LEU A 113 4.35 -7.65 5.27
N ALA A 114 3.98 -6.60 5.97
CA ALA A 114 4.48 -5.27 5.71
C ALA A 114 5.92 -5.12 6.19
N ALA A 115 6.77 -4.60 5.32
CA ALA A 115 8.17 -4.30 5.58
C ALA A 115 8.44 -2.83 5.22
N GLN A 116 9.15 -2.13 6.11
CA GLN A 116 9.67 -0.79 5.85
C GLN A 116 11.17 -0.85 5.57
N VAL A 117 11.96 -1.06 6.59
CA VAL A 117 13.43 -1.16 6.51
C VAL A 117 13.92 -2.46 7.14
N SER A 118 13.29 -2.91 8.23
CA SER A 118 13.67 -4.14 8.93
C SER A 118 13.47 -5.38 8.04
N PRO A 119 14.42 -6.32 8.04
CA PRO A 119 14.33 -7.56 7.27
C PRO A 119 13.40 -8.61 7.89
N GLU A 120 12.89 -8.40 9.09
CA GLU A 120 12.13 -9.41 9.83
C GLU A 120 10.87 -9.86 9.08
N SER A 121 10.10 -8.92 8.55
CA SER A 121 8.90 -9.24 7.76
C SER A 121 9.22 -10.07 6.53
N ALA A 122 10.33 -9.77 5.83
CA ALA A 122 10.78 -10.53 4.67
C ALA A 122 11.20 -11.96 5.06
N GLN A 123 11.85 -12.13 6.23
CA GLN A 123 12.21 -13.47 6.74
C GLN A 123 10.96 -14.29 7.02
N ILE A 124 10.01 -13.74 7.78
CA ILE A 124 8.79 -14.43 8.19
C ILE A 124 7.91 -14.76 6.98
N ALA A 125 7.76 -13.81 6.05
CA ALA A 125 7.02 -14.01 4.82
C ALA A 125 7.60 -15.20 4.02
N GLY A 126 8.92 -15.28 3.87
CA GLY A 126 9.59 -16.40 3.20
C GLY A 126 9.41 -17.73 3.92
N ILE A 127 9.50 -17.75 5.26
CA ILE A 127 9.32 -18.96 6.07
C ILE A 127 7.90 -19.54 5.94
N HIS A 128 6.88 -18.69 5.89
CA HIS A 128 5.48 -19.10 5.96
C HIS A 128 4.73 -19.01 4.63
N ASP A 129 5.40 -18.67 3.53
CA ASP A 129 4.81 -18.51 2.19
C ASP A 129 3.79 -17.36 2.08
N TYR A 130 3.93 -16.34 2.93
CA TYR A 130 3.17 -15.10 2.80
C TYR A 130 3.76 -14.23 1.69
N GLY A 131 2.98 -13.26 1.22
CA GLY A 131 3.48 -12.18 0.38
C GLY A 131 4.36 -11.20 1.15
N LEU A 132 5.07 -10.37 0.43
CA LEU A 132 5.84 -9.24 0.97
C LEU A 132 5.18 -7.93 0.53
N LEU A 133 4.94 -7.02 1.48
CA LEU A 133 4.39 -5.69 1.23
C LEU A 133 5.39 -4.63 1.67
N SER A 134 6.04 -3.96 0.72
CA SER A 134 6.98 -2.89 1.01
C SER A 134 6.24 -1.56 1.13
N VAL A 135 5.88 -1.18 2.38
CA VAL A 135 5.11 0.05 2.66
C VAL A 135 5.95 1.32 2.57
N GLY A 136 7.26 1.22 2.79
CA GLY A 136 8.22 2.33 2.64
C GLY A 136 8.96 2.33 1.31
N ALA A 137 8.41 1.75 0.23
CA ALA A 137 9.13 1.52 -1.02
C ALA A 137 9.70 2.80 -1.67
N THR A 138 9.12 3.95 -1.39
CA THR A 138 9.56 5.26 -1.92
C THR A 138 10.37 6.09 -0.94
N THR A 139 10.44 5.70 0.34
CA THR A 139 11.30 6.39 1.31
C THR A 139 12.78 6.05 1.06
N PRO A 140 13.75 6.91 1.40
CA PRO A 140 15.16 6.65 1.11
C PRO A 140 15.64 5.32 1.71
N ALA A 141 15.34 5.08 2.96
CA ALA A 141 15.75 3.87 3.66
C ALA A 141 15.02 2.63 3.13
N GLY A 142 13.70 2.73 2.90
CA GLY A 142 12.89 1.64 2.36
C GLY A 142 13.24 1.29 0.93
N PHE A 143 13.45 2.29 0.05
CA PHE A 143 13.92 2.09 -1.32
C PHE A 143 15.28 1.36 -1.35
N GLY A 144 16.23 1.80 -0.51
CA GLY A 144 17.52 1.13 -0.37
C GLY A 144 17.41 -0.31 0.14
N ALA A 145 16.40 -0.63 0.96
CA ALA A 145 16.19 -1.95 1.52
C ALA A 145 15.50 -2.94 0.54
N LEU A 146 14.86 -2.48 -0.54
CA LEU A 146 14.09 -3.35 -1.45
C LEU A 146 14.88 -4.56 -1.96
N PRO A 147 16.11 -4.43 -2.49
CA PRO A 147 16.87 -5.58 -2.98
C PRO A 147 17.13 -6.61 -1.88
N SER A 148 17.58 -6.16 -0.69
CA SER A 148 17.86 -7.05 0.44
C SER A 148 16.62 -7.74 0.98
N HIS A 149 15.49 -7.06 1.00
CA HIS A 149 14.21 -7.67 1.38
C HIS A 149 13.83 -8.82 0.46
N TRP A 150 13.97 -8.64 -0.86
CA TRP A 150 13.73 -9.72 -1.81
C TRP A 150 14.70 -10.90 -1.64
N GLU A 151 15.99 -10.63 -1.49
CA GLU A 151 17.01 -11.66 -1.31
C GLU A 151 16.73 -12.50 -0.06
N ILE A 152 16.40 -11.84 1.06
CA ILE A 152 16.08 -12.49 2.32
C ILE A 152 14.82 -13.33 2.19
N TYR A 153 13.74 -12.75 1.61
CA TYR A 153 12.49 -13.44 1.33
C TYR A 153 12.73 -14.70 0.49
N ALA A 154 13.44 -14.57 -0.63
CA ALA A 154 13.70 -15.67 -1.55
C ALA A 154 14.57 -16.78 -0.91
N ARG A 155 15.60 -16.38 -0.16
CA ARG A 155 16.44 -17.33 0.59
C ARG A 155 15.63 -18.09 1.63
N LYS A 156 14.81 -17.40 2.43
CA LYS A 156 13.98 -18.05 3.46
C LYS A 156 12.91 -18.95 2.87
N ALA A 157 12.30 -18.58 1.77
CA ALA A 157 11.39 -19.44 1.04
C ALA A 157 12.10 -20.73 0.60
N LYS A 158 13.29 -20.61 -0.01
CA LYS A 158 14.10 -21.77 -0.45
C LYS A 158 14.51 -22.66 0.72
N GLU A 159 14.98 -22.11 1.83
CA GLU A 159 15.36 -22.85 3.04
C GLU A 159 14.18 -23.69 3.61
N ASN A 160 12.95 -23.26 3.34
CA ASN A 160 11.71 -23.93 3.76
C ASN A 160 11.01 -24.71 2.62
N GLY A 161 11.73 -25.07 1.56
CA GLY A 161 11.23 -25.89 0.46
C GLY A 161 10.22 -25.20 -0.45
N ARG A 162 10.21 -23.87 -0.48
CA ARG A 162 9.28 -23.04 -1.28
C ARG A 162 10.01 -22.26 -2.36
N LYS A 163 9.26 -21.83 -3.38
CA LYS A 163 9.76 -20.98 -4.44
C LYS A 163 9.23 -19.55 -4.24
N ALA A 164 10.12 -18.60 -4.05
CA ALA A 164 9.77 -17.20 -4.04
C ALA A 164 9.14 -16.77 -5.38
N GLN A 165 8.05 -16.01 -5.31
CA GLN A 165 7.29 -15.57 -6.48
C GLN A 165 7.16 -14.04 -6.43
N ARG A 166 7.60 -13.37 -7.50
CA ARG A 166 7.54 -11.91 -7.60
C ARG A 166 6.13 -11.36 -7.60
N ASP A 167 5.14 -12.13 -8.05
CA ASP A 167 3.72 -11.78 -8.02
C ASP A 167 3.14 -11.68 -6.59
N LYS A 168 3.82 -12.27 -5.60
CA LYS A 168 3.51 -12.13 -4.18
C LYS A 168 4.15 -10.89 -3.53
N TRP A 169 4.93 -10.12 -4.28
CA TRP A 169 5.56 -8.90 -3.76
C TRP A 169 4.78 -7.67 -4.21
N ALA A 170 4.26 -6.90 -3.26
CA ALA A 170 3.57 -5.64 -3.47
C ALA A 170 4.40 -4.47 -2.93
N LEU A 171 4.38 -3.35 -3.65
CA LEU A 171 5.01 -2.09 -3.25
C LEU A 171 3.94 -1.02 -3.09
N VAL A 172 4.10 -0.18 -2.08
CA VAL A 172 3.23 0.98 -1.86
C VAL A 172 3.95 2.24 -2.35
N ALA A 173 3.28 3.01 -3.20
CA ALA A 173 3.81 4.26 -3.72
C ALA A 173 2.72 5.34 -3.71
N PRO A 174 2.87 6.40 -2.90
CA PRO A 174 1.93 7.52 -2.87
C PRO A 174 1.96 8.30 -4.19
N MET A 175 0.79 8.49 -4.81
CA MET A 175 0.68 9.24 -6.06
C MET A 175 -0.62 10.04 -6.12
N HIS A 176 -0.53 11.26 -6.63
CA HIS A 176 -1.66 12.08 -7.05
C HIS A 176 -1.36 12.69 -8.41
N LEU A 177 -2.23 12.42 -9.41
CA LEU A 177 -2.00 12.80 -10.79
C LEU A 177 -3.05 13.80 -11.28
N ALA A 178 -2.57 14.75 -12.08
CA ALA A 178 -3.41 15.64 -12.88
C ALA A 178 -2.82 15.79 -14.29
N GLU A 179 -3.48 16.56 -15.13
CA GLU A 179 -3.00 16.79 -16.52
C GLU A 179 -1.70 17.62 -16.54
N THR A 180 -1.48 18.47 -15.52
CA THR A 180 -0.22 19.22 -15.33
C THR A 180 0.27 19.11 -13.88
N ARG A 181 1.59 19.33 -13.67
CA ARG A 181 2.20 19.33 -12.33
C ARG A 181 1.61 20.43 -11.44
N GLU A 182 1.41 21.62 -11.99
CA GLU A 182 0.84 22.75 -11.27
C GLU A 182 -0.56 22.45 -10.76
N GLN A 183 -1.38 21.80 -11.59
CA GLN A 183 -2.71 21.35 -11.21
C GLN A 183 -2.66 20.31 -10.09
N ALA A 184 -1.79 19.29 -10.21
CA ALA A 184 -1.62 18.28 -9.19
C ALA A 184 -1.19 18.88 -7.84
N MET A 185 -0.20 19.77 -7.86
CA MET A 185 0.27 20.48 -6.67
C MET A 185 -0.84 21.29 -6.01
N HIS A 186 -1.60 22.05 -6.80
CA HIS A 186 -2.72 22.83 -6.29
C HIS A 186 -3.81 21.96 -5.64
N GLN A 187 -4.12 20.82 -6.24
CA GLN A 187 -5.15 19.90 -5.74
C GLN A 187 -4.80 19.32 -4.37
N VAL A 188 -3.52 19.01 -4.12
CA VAL A 188 -3.09 18.39 -2.86
C VAL A 188 -2.80 19.37 -1.73
N LEU A 189 -2.76 20.68 -1.99
CA LEU A 189 -2.47 21.70 -0.97
C LEU A 189 -3.38 21.61 0.27
N ALA A 190 -4.63 21.18 0.10
CA ALA A 190 -5.59 21.13 1.20
C ALA A 190 -5.24 20.07 2.25
N GLY A 191 -4.75 18.89 1.83
CA GLY A 191 -4.60 17.74 2.69
C GLY A 191 -3.17 17.21 2.82
N ILE A 192 -2.18 17.81 2.17
CA ILE A 192 -0.81 17.25 2.12
C ILE A 192 -0.15 17.14 3.50
N ASP A 193 -0.51 18.01 4.43
CA ASP A 193 0.03 18.04 5.79
C ASP A 193 -0.62 17.02 6.75
N GLN A 194 -1.66 16.31 6.32
CA GLN A 194 -2.41 15.37 7.18
C GLN A 194 -1.67 14.04 7.44
N TYR A 195 -0.61 13.75 6.71
CA TYR A 195 0.16 12.50 6.81
C TYR A 195 1.38 12.59 7.73
N GLY A 196 1.25 13.23 8.88
CA GLY A 196 2.32 13.44 9.85
C GLY A 196 3.17 12.21 10.18
N PRO A 197 2.59 11.03 10.48
CA PRO A 197 3.37 9.83 10.78
C PRO A 197 4.27 9.38 9.60
N LEU A 198 3.75 9.40 8.37
CA LEU A 198 4.52 9.05 7.18
C LEU A 198 5.70 10.01 6.97
N TYR A 199 5.48 11.30 7.19
CA TYR A 199 6.53 12.30 7.04
C TYR A 199 7.60 12.18 8.11
N ALA A 200 7.23 11.82 9.34
CA ALA A 200 8.19 11.57 10.40
C ALA A 200 9.14 10.40 10.06
N GLU A 201 8.63 9.34 9.46
CA GLU A 201 9.44 8.21 8.96
C GLU A 201 10.41 8.62 7.84
N MET A 202 10.05 9.63 7.05
CA MET A 202 10.91 10.21 6.02
C MET A 202 11.92 11.24 6.58
N GLY A 203 11.89 11.50 7.89
CA GLY A 203 12.69 12.56 8.51
C GLY A 203 12.20 13.97 8.20
N ILE A 204 10.95 14.10 7.70
CA ILE A 204 10.32 15.39 7.38
C ILE A 204 9.52 15.85 8.59
N THR A 205 9.66 17.12 8.95
CA THR A 205 8.84 17.78 9.95
C THR A 205 7.89 18.77 9.26
N PRO A 206 6.64 18.37 8.93
CA PRO A 206 5.73 19.21 8.13
C PRO A 206 5.51 20.60 8.72
N SER A 207 5.42 20.71 10.05
CA SER A 207 5.20 21.99 10.74
C SER A 207 6.32 23.03 10.55
N ARG A 208 7.46 22.64 9.97
CA ARG A 208 8.59 23.53 9.65
C ARG A 208 8.63 23.97 8.18
N LEU A 209 7.73 23.48 7.36
CA LEU A 209 7.66 23.77 5.93
C LEU A 209 6.32 24.41 5.59
N SER A 210 6.29 25.25 4.54
CA SER A 210 5.02 25.56 3.89
C SER A 210 4.49 24.32 3.17
N LYS A 211 3.20 24.28 2.83
CA LYS A 211 2.62 23.14 2.11
C LYS A 211 3.27 22.97 0.74
N GLU A 212 3.57 24.05 0.06
CA GLU A 212 4.28 24.06 -1.22
C GLU A 212 5.68 23.43 -1.08
N ALA A 213 6.47 23.91 -0.10
CA ALA A 213 7.80 23.37 0.18
C ALA A 213 7.76 21.89 0.60
N LEU A 214 6.70 21.46 1.30
CA LEU A 214 6.49 20.05 1.62
C LEU A 214 6.24 19.24 0.34
N ILE A 215 5.37 19.70 -0.56
CA ILE A 215 5.09 19.04 -1.84
C ILE A 215 6.38 18.94 -2.68
N GLU A 216 7.12 20.03 -2.82
CA GLU A 216 8.40 20.05 -3.52
C GLU A 216 9.37 19.04 -2.92
N THR A 217 9.51 19.00 -1.58
CA THR A 217 10.34 18.02 -0.88
C THR A 217 9.96 16.58 -1.21
N LEU A 218 8.66 16.27 -1.26
CA LEU A 218 8.15 14.94 -1.59
C LEU A 218 8.47 14.54 -3.04
N ILE A 219 8.35 15.47 -3.97
CA ILE A 219 8.64 15.27 -5.39
C ILE A 219 10.14 15.08 -5.62
N GLU A 220 10.96 16.03 -5.17
CA GLU A 220 12.41 16.05 -5.39
C GLU A 220 13.12 14.83 -4.81
N ASN A 221 12.63 14.32 -3.68
CA ASN A 221 13.20 13.12 -3.06
C ASN A 221 12.53 11.82 -3.53
N HIS A 222 11.62 11.88 -4.50
CA HIS A 222 10.88 10.72 -5.00
C HIS A 222 10.05 9.98 -3.94
N PHE A 223 9.65 10.65 -2.86
CA PHE A 223 8.81 10.07 -1.82
C PHE A 223 7.38 9.84 -2.30
N ALA A 224 6.90 10.77 -3.11
CA ALA A 224 5.59 10.70 -3.72
C ALA A 224 5.61 11.27 -5.14
N VAL A 225 4.66 10.87 -5.95
CA VAL A 225 4.36 11.52 -7.21
C VAL A 225 3.19 12.47 -6.99
N VAL A 226 3.45 13.76 -7.14
CA VAL A 226 2.43 14.80 -7.29
C VAL A 226 2.70 15.45 -8.64
N GLY A 227 1.99 15.00 -9.69
CA GLY A 227 2.37 15.40 -11.04
C GLY A 227 1.52 14.76 -12.13
N THR A 228 2.17 14.39 -13.22
CA THR A 228 1.55 13.87 -14.43
C THR A 228 1.63 12.34 -14.51
N PRO A 229 0.93 11.72 -15.48
CA PRO A 229 1.12 10.29 -15.77
C PRO A 229 2.57 9.90 -16.10
N ASP A 230 3.32 10.76 -16.77
CA ASP A 230 4.72 10.49 -17.13
C ASP A 230 5.59 10.42 -15.88
N ASP A 231 5.35 11.29 -14.89
CA ASP A 231 6.04 11.25 -13.59
C ASP A 231 5.76 9.93 -12.85
N ALA A 232 4.53 9.43 -12.93
CA ALA A 232 4.17 8.14 -12.34
C ALA A 232 4.85 6.96 -13.05
N ILE A 233 4.91 6.98 -14.38
CA ILE A 233 5.61 5.97 -15.19
C ILE A 233 7.11 5.96 -14.85
N GLU A 234 7.73 7.12 -14.72
CA GLU A 234 9.14 7.24 -14.33
C GLU A 234 9.38 6.63 -12.95
N GLN A 235 8.56 6.96 -11.96
CA GLN A 235 8.66 6.40 -10.61
C GLN A 235 8.49 4.88 -10.59
N ILE A 236 7.55 4.34 -11.36
CA ILE A 236 7.35 2.90 -11.45
C ILE A 236 8.56 2.23 -12.10
N ASN A 237 9.10 2.80 -13.17
CA ASN A 237 10.32 2.29 -13.81
C ASN A 237 11.53 2.32 -12.86
N ARG A 238 11.66 3.37 -12.03
CA ARG A 238 12.67 3.46 -10.98
C ARG A 238 12.53 2.32 -9.96
N LEU A 239 11.30 2.02 -9.53
CA LEU A 239 11.03 0.90 -8.61
C LEU A 239 11.30 -0.46 -9.27
N LEU A 240 10.94 -0.64 -10.54
CA LEU A 240 11.24 -1.85 -11.31
C LEU A 240 12.74 -2.07 -11.45
N ALA A 241 13.51 -1.02 -11.75
CA ALA A 241 14.96 -1.09 -11.84
C ALA A 241 15.61 -1.48 -10.50
N GLN A 242 15.14 -0.89 -9.39
CA GLN A 242 15.68 -1.16 -8.05
C GLN A 242 15.39 -2.59 -7.58
N THR A 243 14.23 -3.12 -7.92
CA THR A 243 13.77 -4.42 -7.42
C THR A 243 14.10 -5.58 -8.35
N GLY A 244 14.38 -5.34 -9.62
CA GLY A 244 14.40 -6.37 -10.67
C GLY A 244 13.00 -6.94 -10.97
N GLY A 245 11.94 -6.21 -10.61
CA GLY A 245 10.53 -6.54 -10.82
C GLY A 245 9.79 -6.94 -9.54
N PHE A 246 8.51 -6.63 -9.51
CA PHE A 246 7.56 -6.95 -8.42
C PHE A 246 6.15 -7.16 -9.01
N GLY A 247 5.25 -7.78 -8.26
CA GLY A 247 3.95 -8.20 -8.78
C GLY A 247 2.86 -7.16 -8.74
N LYS A 248 2.89 -6.26 -7.74
CA LYS A 248 1.79 -5.31 -7.53
C LYS A 248 2.31 -3.94 -7.11
N LEU A 249 1.72 -2.88 -7.66
CA LEU A 249 1.83 -1.51 -7.16
C LEU A 249 0.52 -1.10 -6.52
N LEU A 250 0.58 -0.62 -5.29
CA LEU A 250 -0.58 -0.18 -4.53
C LEU A 250 -0.47 1.32 -4.25
N LEU A 251 -1.49 2.06 -4.65
CA LEU A 251 -1.61 3.46 -4.29
C LEU A 251 -2.31 3.55 -2.93
N PRO A 252 -1.76 4.25 -1.94
CA PRO A 252 -2.49 4.50 -0.71
C PRO A 252 -3.71 5.37 -1.01
N ALA A 253 -4.85 4.98 -0.45
CA ALA A 253 -6.07 5.77 -0.49
C ALA A 253 -5.90 6.96 0.47
N ASN A 254 -5.12 7.95 0.03
CA ASN A 254 -4.83 9.16 0.79
C ASN A 254 -5.85 10.26 0.49
N HIS A 255 -6.01 11.17 1.44
CA HIS A 255 -6.92 12.31 1.35
C HIS A 255 -6.15 13.62 1.10
N TRP A 256 -5.13 13.60 0.24
CA TRP A 256 -4.37 14.82 -0.10
C TRP A 256 -5.20 15.85 -0.85
N ALA A 257 -6.14 15.39 -1.67
CA ALA A 257 -7.06 16.22 -2.41
C ALA A 257 -8.51 15.96 -1.95
N ASN A 258 -9.45 16.80 -2.40
CA ASN A 258 -10.87 16.54 -2.22
C ASN A 258 -11.31 15.25 -2.97
N ALA A 259 -12.49 14.74 -2.65
CA ALA A 259 -12.99 13.47 -3.21
C ALA A 259 -13.05 13.48 -4.73
N ARG A 260 -13.48 14.59 -5.36
CA ARG A 260 -13.57 14.72 -6.81
C ARG A 260 -12.20 14.62 -7.48
N ASP A 261 -11.23 15.39 -7.01
CA ASP A 261 -9.88 15.43 -7.58
C ASP A 261 -9.14 14.11 -7.32
N THR A 262 -9.37 13.48 -6.18
CA THR A 262 -8.85 12.14 -5.88
C THR A 262 -9.39 11.09 -6.87
N LEU A 263 -10.70 11.09 -7.14
CA LEU A 263 -11.30 10.17 -8.13
C LEU A 263 -10.79 10.45 -9.55
N GLN A 264 -10.60 11.72 -9.93
CA GLN A 264 -10.02 12.09 -11.22
C GLN A 264 -8.58 11.62 -11.35
N SER A 265 -7.77 11.74 -10.29
CA SER A 265 -6.41 11.22 -10.24
C SER A 265 -6.38 9.70 -10.45
N TYR A 266 -7.23 8.94 -9.77
CA TYR A 266 -7.31 7.49 -9.95
C TYR A 266 -7.78 7.11 -11.37
N ALA A 267 -8.74 7.82 -11.93
CA ALA A 267 -9.21 7.60 -13.29
C ALA A 267 -8.09 7.91 -14.32
N LEU A 268 -7.34 8.99 -14.11
CA LEU A 268 -6.20 9.35 -14.95
C LEU A 268 -5.09 8.29 -14.88
N PHE A 269 -4.72 7.85 -13.68
CA PHE A 269 -3.77 6.77 -13.50
C PHE A 269 -4.20 5.49 -14.24
N SER A 270 -5.48 5.11 -14.11
CA SER A 270 -6.02 3.92 -14.77
C SER A 270 -5.94 4.00 -16.29
N ARG A 271 -6.42 5.10 -16.88
CA ARG A 271 -6.50 5.22 -18.35
C ARG A 271 -5.15 5.42 -19.03
N THR A 272 -4.14 5.91 -18.30
CA THR A 272 -2.82 6.25 -18.87
C THR A 272 -1.73 5.33 -18.38
N VAL A 273 -1.49 5.27 -17.06
CA VAL A 273 -0.37 4.52 -16.48
C VAL A 273 -0.61 3.01 -16.57
N ILE A 274 -1.78 2.53 -16.12
CA ILE A 274 -2.12 1.09 -16.22
C ILE A 274 -2.11 0.65 -17.70
N ALA A 275 -2.69 1.45 -18.60
CA ALA A 275 -2.71 1.15 -20.03
C ALA A 275 -1.28 1.06 -20.61
N HIS A 276 -0.37 1.96 -20.21
CA HIS A 276 1.03 1.93 -20.62
C HIS A 276 1.71 0.59 -20.27
N PHE A 277 1.62 0.16 -19.01
CA PHE A 277 2.27 -1.09 -18.58
C PHE A 277 1.59 -2.35 -19.13
N LYS A 278 0.28 -2.32 -19.40
CA LYS A 278 -0.42 -3.43 -20.07
C LYS A 278 -0.01 -3.56 -21.54
N SER A 279 0.14 -2.45 -22.27
CA SER A 279 0.56 -2.47 -23.68
C SER A 279 2.01 -2.95 -23.85
N THR A 280 2.93 -2.48 -23.01
CA THR A 280 4.34 -2.89 -23.03
C THR A 280 4.55 -4.35 -22.66
N GLY A 281 3.71 -4.90 -21.76
CA GLY A 281 3.73 -6.31 -21.42
C GLY A 281 3.27 -7.25 -22.54
N SER A 282 2.39 -6.79 -23.42
CA SER A 282 1.86 -7.58 -24.55
C SER A 282 2.78 -7.61 -25.78
N SER A 283 3.67 -6.64 -25.92
CA SER A 283 4.57 -6.51 -27.09
C SER A 283 5.82 -7.38 -27.02
N SER A 284 5.98 -8.19 -25.98
CA SER A 284 7.19 -9.00 -25.71
C SER A 284 6.89 -10.51 -25.73
N GLN A 285 5.77 -10.94 -26.32
CA GLN A 285 5.46 -12.31 -26.67
C GLN A 285 5.65 -12.50 -28.18
#